data_78f48670653e8f21f433a2c74d558f68
#
_entry.id   78f48670653e8f21f433a2c74d558f68
#
_cell.length_a   1.000
_cell.length_b   1.000
_cell.length_c   1.000
_cell.angle_alpha   90.00
_cell.angle_beta   90.00
_cell.angle_gamma   90.00
#
_symmetry.space_group_name_H-M   'P 1'
#
loop_
_entity.id
_entity.type
_entity.pdbx_description
1 polymer ?
#
loop_
_entity_poly.entity_id
_entity_poly.type
_entity_poly.pdbx_seq_one_letter_code
_entity_poly.pdbx_strand_id
1 'polypeptide(L)'
;MAKMEEEICKECKGNCCRSMGCSLSPEDMISGIRTWKEISGAERMQHRKIEESKEEEIVSEKEPDTEEIENWLMNSNCALDSFGYPGGSLFYVRMRHKCFTFIGVDAMGECAALTDTGCLLSYEDRPKGGRMLIASEDHRCTQKYTREMMVEDWMPYQEQLKQIWKKWYERFMQDGTFDRCEEEYMKLQRTRREQMMASMQG
;
A
#
# COMPACT_ATOMS: atom_id res chain seq x y z
N MET A 1 -19.83 -11.68 -11.56
CA MET A 1 -19.55 -10.26 -11.26
C MET A 1 -18.04 -9.98 -11.26
N ALA A 2 -17.21 -10.61 -10.43
CA ALA A 2 -15.76 -10.33 -10.36
C ALA A 2 -15.01 -10.40 -11.71
N LYS A 3 -15.36 -11.35 -12.59
CA LYS A 3 -14.72 -11.52 -13.91
C LYS A 3 -14.97 -10.34 -14.87
N MET A 4 -16.17 -9.77 -14.83
CA MET A 4 -16.54 -8.58 -15.61
C MET A 4 -15.85 -7.30 -15.08
N GLU A 5 -15.72 -7.17 -13.77
CA GLU A 5 -15.03 -6.05 -13.14
C GLU A 5 -13.53 -6.06 -13.45
N GLU A 6 -12.92 -7.24 -13.51
CA GLU A 6 -11.51 -7.39 -13.88
C GLU A 6 -11.25 -6.99 -15.33
N GLU A 7 -12.16 -7.32 -16.25
CA GLU A 7 -12.10 -6.93 -17.66
C GLU A 7 -12.18 -5.40 -17.81
N ILE A 8 -13.13 -4.75 -17.15
CA ILE A 8 -13.25 -3.28 -17.12
C ILE A 8 -11.96 -2.63 -16.57
N CYS A 9 -11.39 -3.18 -15.50
CA CYS A 9 -10.13 -2.68 -14.94
C CYS A 9 -8.95 -2.84 -15.91
N LYS A 10 -8.88 -3.92 -16.68
CA LYS A 10 -7.86 -4.14 -17.73
C LYS A 10 -8.00 -3.14 -18.87
N GLU A 11 -9.22 -2.90 -19.35
CA GLU A 11 -9.50 -1.90 -20.39
C GLU A 11 -9.18 -0.47 -19.93
N CYS A 12 -9.56 -0.12 -18.72
CA CYS A 12 -9.31 1.14 -18.07
C CYS A 12 -7.81 1.36 -17.74
N LYS A 13 -7.01 0.27 -17.74
CA LYS A 13 -5.58 0.29 -17.36
C LYS A 13 -5.31 0.91 -15.98
N GLY A 14 -6.24 0.75 -15.05
CA GLY A 14 -6.09 1.15 -13.67
C GLY A 14 -6.06 2.67 -13.45
N ASN A 15 -6.93 3.43 -14.08
CA ASN A 15 -6.97 4.89 -13.98
C ASN A 15 -7.08 5.38 -12.52
N CYS A 16 -7.87 4.71 -11.67
CA CYS A 16 -7.94 5.00 -10.23
C CYS A 16 -6.60 4.78 -9.51
N CYS A 17 -5.82 3.77 -9.93
CA CYS A 17 -4.51 3.47 -9.35
C CYS A 17 -3.41 4.47 -9.76
N ARG A 18 -3.69 5.38 -10.69
CA ARG A 18 -2.75 6.43 -11.13
C ARG A 18 -2.67 7.60 -10.16
N SER A 19 -3.67 7.76 -9.32
CA SER A 19 -3.76 8.86 -8.36
C SER A 19 -3.75 8.41 -6.90
N MET A 20 -4.13 7.16 -6.62
CA MET A 20 -4.19 6.63 -5.25
C MET A 20 -3.92 5.13 -5.24
N GLY A 21 -3.23 4.64 -4.20
CA GLY A 21 -3.17 3.22 -3.87
C GLY A 21 -4.41 2.76 -3.12
N CYS A 22 -4.78 1.49 -3.25
CA CYS A 22 -5.91 0.91 -2.51
C CYS A 22 -5.63 0.90 -1.01
N SER A 23 -6.63 1.25 -0.19
CA SER A 23 -6.57 1.12 1.26
C SER A 23 -6.62 -0.35 1.68
N LEU A 24 -5.82 -0.71 2.68
CA LEU A 24 -5.86 -2.01 3.34
C LEU A 24 -6.89 -1.98 4.46
N SER A 25 -7.33 -3.16 4.89
CA SER A 25 -7.92 -3.36 6.22
C SER A 25 -6.85 -3.85 7.21
N PRO A 26 -7.11 -3.85 8.53
CA PRO A 26 -6.22 -4.48 9.50
C PRO A 26 -5.97 -5.96 9.22
N GLU A 27 -6.96 -6.70 8.73
CA GLU A 27 -6.81 -8.10 8.34
C GLU A 27 -5.83 -8.27 7.18
N ASP A 28 -5.88 -7.38 6.16
CA ASP A 28 -4.90 -7.36 5.06
C ASP A 28 -3.49 -7.10 5.61
N MET A 29 -3.34 -6.17 6.57
CA MET A 29 -2.06 -5.87 7.22
C MET A 29 -1.54 -7.06 8.02
N ILE A 30 -2.36 -7.67 8.87
CA ILE A 30 -2.00 -8.83 9.70
C ILE A 30 -1.58 -10.01 8.82
N SER A 31 -2.36 -10.29 7.77
CA SER A 31 -2.02 -11.32 6.79
C SER A 31 -0.70 -11.03 6.09
N GLY A 32 -0.46 -9.78 5.68
CA GLY A 32 0.79 -9.35 5.07
C GLY A 32 2.00 -9.51 5.99
N ILE A 33 1.85 -9.17 7.29
CA ILE A 33 2.91 -9.35 8.30
C ILE A 33 3.23 -10.83 8.50
N ARG A 34 2.22 -11.70 8.58
CA ARG A 34 2.41 -13.15 8.72
C ARG A 34 3.19 -13.73 7.54
N THR A 35 2.72 -13.44 6.32
CA THR A 35 3.41 -13.90 5.10
C THR A 35 4.85 -13.37 5.02
N TRP A 36 5.09 -12.12 5.38
CA TRP A 36 6.44 -11.55 5.41
C TRP A 36 7.36 -12.26 6.41
N LYS A 37 6.85 -12.60 7.60
CA LYS A 37 7.60 -13.37 8.62
C LYS A 37 7.95 -14.76 8.12
N GLU A 38 7.02 -15.46 7.48
CA GLU A 38 7.24 -16.79 6.91
C GLU A 38 8.34 -16.78 5.84
N ILE A 39 8.28 -15.83 4.89
CA ILE A 39 9.29 -15.66 3.84
C ILE A 39 10.65 -15.31 4.44
N SER A 40 10.70 -14.32 5.33
CA SER A 40 11.94 -13.88 5.98
C SER A 40 12.52 -14.96 6.90
N GLY A 41 11.68 -15.80 7.50
CA GLY A 41 12.09 -16.97 8.27
C GLY A 41 12.68 -18.05 7.38
N ALA A 42 12.07 -18.35 6.25
CA ALA A 42 12.54 -19.33 5.29
C ALA A 42 13.89 -18.93 4.66
N GLU A 43 14.08 -17.66 4.31
CA GLU A 43 15.37 -17.13 3.82
C GLU A 43 16.46 -17.23 4.87
N ARG A 44 16.18 -16.92 6.15
CA ARG A 44 17.12 -17.10 7.26
C ARG A 44 17.50 -18.57 7.47
N MET A 45 16.56 -19.51 7.28
CA MET A 45 16.84 -20.94 7.36
C MET A 45 17.71 -21.46 6.20
N GLN A 46 17.56 -20.90 4.99
CA GLN A 46 18.44 -21.25 3.87
C GLN A 46 19.90 -20.81 4.11
N HIS A 47 20.12 -19.71 4.82
CA HIS A 47 21.46 -19.27 5.25
C HIS A 47 21.97 -19.98 6.51
N ARG A 48 21.09 -20.62 7.28
CA ARG A 48 21.41 -21.38 8.51
C ARG A 48 21.53 -22.90 8.32
N LYS A 49 21.88 -23.39 7.16
CA LYS A 49 22.27 -24.82 7.02
C LYS A 49 23.62 -25.10 7.67
N ILE A 50 23.74 -24.86 8.94
CA ILE A 50 24.68 -25.47 9.89
C ILE A 50 24.19 -25.04 11.28
N GLU A 51 23.61 -25.97 11.99
CA GLU A 51 23.33 -26.12 13.43
C GLU A 51 21.85 -26.29 13.77
N GLU A 52 21.63 -27.46 14.36
CA GLU A 52 20.36 -28.02 14.79
C GLU A 52 19.76 -27.24 15.94
N SER A 53 18.47 -26.91 15.80
CA SER A 53 17.48 -27.28 16.82
C SER A 53 16.09 -26.88 16.32
N LYS A 54 15.19 -27.88 16.29
CA LYS A 54 13.77 -27.73 16.02
C LYS A 54 13.13 -27.01 17.21
N GLU A 55 12.78 -25.76 17.03
CA GLU A 55 11.62 -25.17 17.66
C GLU A 55 10.70 -24.74 16.53
N GLU A 56 9.61 -25.47 16.33
CA GLU A 56 8.47 -25.01 15.53
C GLU A 56 7.93 -23.76 16.24
N GLU A 57 8.30 -22.58 15.73
CA GLU A 57 7.72 -21.33 16.17
C GLU A 57 6.25 -21.35 15.73
N ILE A 58 5.36 -21.73 16.65
CA ILE A 58 3.92 -21.63 16.49
C ILE A 58 3.67 -20.16 16.17
N VAL A 59 3.27 -19.88 14.91
CA VAL A 59 2.87 -18.54 14.47
C VAL A 59 1.73 -18.11 15.39
N SER A 60 2.09 -17.28 16.36
CA SER A 60 1.18 -16.81 17.41
C SER A 60 0.00 -16.08 16.76
N GLU A 61 -1.22 -16.40 17.20
CA GLU A 61 -2.46 -15.65 16.88
C GLU A 61 -2.46 -14.22 17.46
N LYS A 62 -1.36 -13.81 18.06
CA LYS A 62 -1.19 -12.51 18.68
C LYS A 62 -1.26 -11.40 17.64
N GLU A 63 -1.96 -10.32 17.97
CA GLU A 63 -1.94 -9.09 17.19
C GLU A 63 -0.50 -8.55 17.06
N PRO A 64 -0.13 -8.01 15.86
CA PRO A 64 1.21 -7.50 15.65
C PRO A 64 1.48 -6.29 16.54
N ASP A 65 2.69 -6.21 17.07
CA ASP A 65 3.15 -5.05 17.81
C ASP A 65 3.67 -3.93 16.88
N THR A 66 4.02 -2.78 17.47
CA THR A 66 4.46 -1.60 16.72
C THR A 66 5.71 -1.86 15.88
N GLU A 67 6.66 -2.64 16.39
CA GLU A 67 7.91 -2.96 15.68
C GLU A 67 7.66 -3.89 14.49
N GLU A 68 6.78 -4.85 14.64
CA GLU A 68 6.39 -5.76 13.56
C GLU A 68 5.67 -5.02 12.42
N ILE A 69 4.76 -4.10 12.76
CA ILE A 69 4.08 -3.25 11.77
C ILE A 69 5.10 -2.36 11.05
N GLU A 70 5.99 -1.72 11.79
CA GLU A 70 7.03 -0.84 11.23
C GLU A 70 7.95 -1.61 10.27
N ASN A 71 8.49 -2.74 10.71
CA ASN A 71 9.37 -3.57 9.90
C ASN A 71 8.69 -4.08 8.62
N TRP A 72 7.44 -4.47 8.71
CA TRP A 72 6.67 -4.88 7.54
C TRP A 72 6.44 -3.71 6.58
N LEU A 73 6.04 -2.53 7.05
CA LEU A 73 5.85 -1.33 6.22
C LEU A 73 7.12 -0.95 5.47
N MET A 74 8.29 -1.03 6.13
CA MET A 74 9.58 -0.73 5.50
C MET A 74 9.91 -1.69 4.35
N ASN A 75 9.51 -2.94 4.43
CA ASN A 75 9.88 -4.01 3.51
C ASN A 75 8.75 -4.41 2.54
N SER A 76 7.58 -3.79 2.62
CA SER A 76 6.42 -4.08 1.76
C SER A 76 6.15 -2.97 0.75
N ASN A 77 5.21 -3.22 -0.16
CA ASN A 77 4.66 -2.21 -1.07
C ASN A 77 3.48 -1.44 -0.42
N CYS A 78 3.50 -1.28 0.90
CA CYS A 78 2.49 -0.57 1.65
C CYS A 78 3.05 0.73 2.23
N ALA A 79 2.16 1.66 2.55
CA ALA A 79 2.49 2.92 3.19
C ALA A 79 1.45 3.27 4.25
N LEU A 80 1.93 3.85 5.33
CA LEU A 80 1.13 4.49 6.36
C LEU A 80 0.72 5.88 5.88
N ASP A 81 -0.56 6.17 5.91
CA ASP A 81 -1.14 7.44 5.48
C ASP A 81 -2.19 7.93 6.49
N SER A 82 -2.71 9.13 6.30
CA SER A 82 -3.73 9.68 7.19
C SER A 82 -4.78 10.51 6.43
N PHE A 83 -5.98 10.59 6.99
CA PHE A 83 -7.00 11.54 6.55
C PHE A 83 -7.76 12.13 7.73
N GLY A 84 -8.31 13.33 7.51
CA GLY A 84 -9.15 14.01 8.49
C GLY A 84 -10.55 13.38 8.60
N TYR A 85 -11.07 13.23 9.84
CA TYR A 85 -12.45 12.86 10.12
C TYR A 85 -12.95 13.69 11.32
N PRO A 86 -14.27 13.69 11.67
CA PRO A 86 -14.79 14.53 12.75
C PRO A 86 -14.12 14.35 14.12
N GLY A 87 -13.49 13.19 14.37
CA GLY A 87 -12.73 12.90 15.59
C GLY A 87 -11.24 13.28 15.55
N GLY A 88 -10.74 13.86 14.45
CA GLY A 88 -9.35 14.23 14.28
C GLY A 88 -8.71 13.66 13.00
N SER A 89 -7.49 13.13 13.11
CA SER A 89 -6.81 12.43 12.02
C SER A 89 -6.82 10.92 12.28
N LEU A 90 -7.23 10.15 11.27
CA LEU A 90 -7.13 8.70 11.25
C LEU A 90 -5.88 8.29 10.47
N PHE A 91 -5.05 7.46 11.08
CA PHE A 91 -3.94 6.78 10.41
C PHE A 91 -4.41 5.42 9.91
N TYR A 92 -3.98 5.05 8.71
CA TYR A 92 -4.36 3.80 8.05
C TYR A 92 -3.27 3.34 7.10
N VAL A 93 -3.34 2.10 6.63
CA VAL A 93 -2.38 1.57 5.66
C VAL A 93 -3.03 1.47 4.28
N ARG A 94 -2.26 1.82 3.26
CA ARG A 94 -2.62 1.68 1.85
C ARG A 94 -1.47 1.11 1.02
N MET A 95 -1.74 0.75 -0.22
CA MET A 95 -0.68 0.46 -1.17
C MET A 95 0.20 1.71 -1.36
N ARG A 96 1.52 1.52 -1.35
CA ARG A 96 2.50 2.59 -1.54
C ARG A 96 2.36 3.20 -2.93
N HIS A 97 2.65 4.48 -3.06
CA HIS A 97 2.87 5.10 -4.35
C HIS A 97 4.29 4.81 -4.84
N LYS A 98 4.46 4.66 -6.16
CA LYS A 98 5.80 4.63 -6.80
C LYS A 98 6.51 5.94 -6.44
N CYS A 99 7.80 5.86 -6.24
CA CYS A 99 8.67 7.00 -5.87
C CYS A 99 8.42 7.60 -4.48
N PHE A 100 7.58 7.00 -3.64
CA PHE A 100 7.32 7.47 -2.29
C PHE A 100 7.76 6.49 -1.22
N THR A 101 7.91 7.00 0.00
CA THR A 101 8.28 6.22 1.19
C THR A 101 7.10 5.39 1.71
N PHE A 102 7.36 4.57 2.73
CA PHE A 102 6.31 3.85 3.44
C PHE A 102 5.49 4.74 4.42
N ILE A 103 5.81 6.05 4.49
CA ILE A 103 4.95 7.07 5.08
C ILE A 103 4.44 7.94 3.95
N GLY A 104 3.12 7.97 3.76
CA GLY A 104 2.47 8.83 2.79
C GLY A 104 2.36 10.27 3.31
N VAL A 105 2.62 11.22 2.46
CA VAL A 105 2.32 12.62 2.70
C VAL A 105 1.52 13.09 1.48
N ASP A 106 0.29 13.42 1.65
CA ASP A 106 -0.70 14.03 0.73
C ASP A 106 -0.38 14.09 -0.78
N ALA A 107 0.55 13.31 -1.24
CA ALA A 107 0.98 13.29 -2.62
C ALA A 107 0.13 12.31 -3.41
N MET A 108 -0.52 12.80 -4.44
CA MET A 108 -1.11 11.95 -5.46
C MET A 108 0.01 11.25 -6.22
N GLY A 109 -0.06 9.94 -6.32
CA GLY A 109 0.95 9.16 -7.00
C GLY A 109 0.40 7.82 -7.49
N GLU A 110 1.17 7.17 -8.37
CA GLU A 110 0.78 5.87 -8.86
C GLU A 110 1.00 4.78 -7.82
N CYS A 111 0.02 3.92 -7.71
CA CYS A 111 0.11 2.69 -6.92
C CYS A 111 1.32 1.86 -7.36
N ALA A 112 2.08 1.32 -6.39
CA ALA A 112 3.23 0.46 -6.66
C ALA A 112 2.86 -0.82 -7.41
N ALA A 113 1.62 -1.30 -7.28
CA ALA A 113 1.12 -2.46 -8.00
C ALA A 113 0.56 -2.13 -9.40
N LEU A 114 0.61 -0.88 -9.86
CA LEU A 114 0.16 -0.51 -11.19
C LEU A 114 1.24 -0.80 -12.24
N THR A 115 0.86 -1.50 -13.31
CA THR A 115 1.67 -1.75 -14.51
C THR A 115 1.04 -1.08 -15.73
N ASP A 116 1.70 -1.15 -16.87
CA ASP A 116 1.17 -0.63 -18.14
C ASP A 116 -0.06 -1.41 -18.63
N THR A 117 -0.25 -2.64 -18.14
CA THR A 117 -1.38 -3.51 -18.46
C THR A 117 -2.47 -3.51 -17.38
N GLY A 118 -2.34 -2.73 -16.32
CA GLY A 118 -3.28 -2.66 -15.20
C GLY A 118 -2.68 -3.09 -13.86
N CYS A 119 -3.51 -3.57 -12.94
CA CYS A 119 -3.05 -3.99 -11.62
C CYS A 119 -2.27 -5.31 -11.70
N LEU A 120 -1.10 -5.37 -11.04
CA LEU A 120 -0.29 -6.59 -10.91
C LEU A 120 -0.99 -7.66 -10.05
N LEU A 121 -1.82 -7.23 -9.09
CA LEU A 121 -2.50 -8.14 -8.16
C LEU A 121 -3.74 -8.74 -8.81
N SER A 122 -3.95 -10.05 -8.60
CA SER A 122 -5.23 -10.69 -8.89
C SER A 122 -6.35 -10.02 -8.08
N TYR A 123 -7.61 -10.27 -8.41
CA TYR A 123 -8.70 -9.67 -7.65
C TYR A 123 -8.67 -10.08 -6.18
N GLU A 124 -8.39 -11.34 -5.91
CA GLU A 124 -8.32 -11.92 -4.57
C GLU A 124 -7.16 -11.36 -3.73
N ASP A 125 -6.04 -11.06 -4.39
CA ASP A 125 -4.83 -10.53 -3.73
C ASP A 125 -4.88 -9.03 -3.50
N ARG A 126 -5.88 -8.33 -4.04
CA ARG A 126 -6.04 -6.90 -3.80
C ARG A 126 -6.40 -6.62 -2.36
N PRO A 127 -5.92 -5.51 -1.78
CA PRO A 127 -6.39 -5.04 -0.48
C PRO A 127 -7.91 -4.83 -0.47
N LYS A 128 -8.53 -4.82 0.72
CA LYS A 128 -9.98 -4.62 0.92
C LYS A 128 -10.53 -3.46 0.09
N GLY A 129 -9.84 -2.31 0.08
CA GLY A 129 -10.25 -1.17 -0.74
C GLY A 129 -10.25 -1.48 -2.25
N GLY A 130 -9.36 -2.35 -2.73
CA GLY A 130 -9.33 -2.80 -4.12
C GLY A 130 -10.41 -3.82 -4.45
N ARG A 131 -10.70 -4.76 -3.53
CA ARG A 131 -11.76 -5.76 -3.68
C ARG A 131 -13.17 -5.14 -3.57
N MET A 132 -13.31 -4.06 -2.81
CA MET A 132 -14.57 -3.33 -2.61
C MET A 132 -14.77 -2.17 -3.59
N LEU A 133 -13.92 -2.06 -4.60
CA LEU A 133 -14.10 -1.10 -5.69
C LEU A 133 -15.01 -1.71 -6.76
N ILE A 134 -16.18 -1.13 -6.97
CA ILE A 134 -17.09 -1.51 -8.05
C ILE A 134 -16.66 -0.79 -9.31
N ALA A 135 -16.16 -1.54 -10.29
CA ALA A 135 -15.79 -1.01 -11.59
C ALA A 135 -17.01 -0.57 -12.40
N SER A 136 -16.86 0.48 -13.20
CA SER A 136 -17.91 1.00 -14.07
C SER A 136 -17.34 1.26 -15.47
N GLU A 137 -18.14 0.99 -16.51
CA GLU A 137 -17.77 1.18 -17.91
C GLU A 137 -17.44 2.65 -18.25
N ASP A 138 -18.03 3.59 -17.53
CA ASP A 138 -17.74 5.02 -17.64
C ASP A 138 -16.47 5.45 -16.88
N HIS A 139 -15.74 4.47 -16.29
CA HIS A 139 -14.54 4.64 -15.49
C HIS A 139 -14.73 5.48 -14.20
N ARG A 140 -15.98 5.67 -13.76
CA ARG A 140 -16.35 6.29 -12.48
C ARG A 140 -16.60 5.22 -11.43
N CYS A 141 -15.55 4.47 -11.11
CA CYS A 141 -15.66 3.38 -10.14
C CYS A 141 -16.13 3.88 -8.77
N THR A 142 -16.96 3.08 -8.12
CA THR A 142 -17.51 3.40 -6.79
C THR A 142 -16.74 2.66 -5.72
N GLN A 143 -16.12 3.39 -4.79
CA GLN A 143 -15.47 2.82 -3.62
C GLN A 143 -16.52 2.47 -2.55
N LYS A 144 -16.59 1.18 -2.18
CA LYS A 144 -17.50 0.67 -1.15
C LYS A 144 -16.82 0.55 0.22
N TYR A 145 -15.51 0.51 0.29
CA TYR A 145 -14.78 0.64 1.55
C TYR A 145 -14.74 2.11 1.94
N THR A 146 -15.75 2.54 2.69
CA THR A 146 -15.99 3.96 2.99
C THR A 146 -15.04 4.47 4.08
N ARG A 147 -14.98 5.79 4.26
CA ARG A 147 -14.18 6.39 5.34
C ARG A 147 -14.69 6.00 6.72
N GLU A 148 -15.99 5.85 6.89
CA GLU A 148 -16.60 5.40 8.13
C GLU A 148 -16.16 3.98 8.48
N MET A 149 -16.19 3.05 7.53
CA MET A 149 -15.65 1.69 7.71
C MET A 149 -14.16 1.71 8.03
N MET A 150 -13.39 2.56 7.36
CA MET A 150 -11.97 2.71 7.66
C MET A 150 -11.73 3.22 9.09
N VAL A 151 -12.55 4.15 9.58
CA VAL A 151 -12.47 4.63 10.98
C VAL A 151 -12.72 3.48 11.94
N GLU A 152 -13.78 2.70 11.73
CA GLU A 152 -14.11 1.54 12.59
C GLU A 152 -12.98 0.52 12.58
N ASP A 153 -12.50 0.13 11.42
CA ASP A 153 -11.46 -0.88 11.24
C ASP A 153 -10.13 -0.45 11.88
N TRP A 154 -9.68 0.78 11.65
CA TRP A 154 -8.34 1.23 12.03
C TRP A 154 -8.24 1.87 13.43
N MET A 155 -9.37 2.14 14.09
CA MET A 155 -9.37 2.75 15.42
C MET A 155 -8.55 1.97 16.47
N PRO A 156 -8.57 0.63 16.51
CA PRO A 156 -7.77 -0.13 17.48
C PRO A 156 -6.24 0.04 17.32
N TYR A 157 -5.77 0.39 16.13
CA TYR A 157 -4.34 0.48 15.79
C TYR A 157 -3.77 1.90 15.86
N GLN A 158 -4.59 2.90 16.23
CA GLN A 158 -4.19 4.32 16.13
C GLN A 158 -2.93 4.67 16.91
N GLU A 159 -2.75 4.13 18.12
CA GLU A 159 -1.58 4.44 18.94
C GLU A 159 -0.29 3.93 18.30
N GLN A 160 -0.28 2.70 17.78
CA GLN A 160 0.87 2.12 17.10
C GLN A 160 1.19 2.90 15.80
N LEU A 161 0.18 3.16 14.98
CA LEU A 161 0.36 3.85 13.70
C LEU A 161 0.83 5.30 13.90
N LYS A 162 0.32 6.02 14.90
CA LYS A 162 0.78 7.37 15.25
C LYS A 162 2.23 7.39 15.70
N GLN A 163 2.68 6.40 16.49
CA GLN A 163 4.08 6.29 16.93
C GLN A 163 5.01 6.10 15.72
N ILE A 164 4.65 5.19 14.80
CA ILE A 164 5.42 4.95 13.58
C ILE A 164 5.45 6.22 12.72
N TRP A 165 4.28 6.85 12.50
CA TRP A 165 4.18 8.07 11.71
C TRP A 165 5.08 9.16 12.25
N LYS A 166 4.96 9.49 13.53
CA LYS A 166 5.73 10.57 14.16
C LYS A 166 7.23 10.34 14.03
N LYS A 167 7.70 9.13 14.35
CA LYS A 167 9.11 8.74 14.28
C LYS A 167 9.70 8.98 12.90
N TRP A 168 9.01 8.55 11.84
CA TRP A 168 9.53 8.58 10.48
C TRP A 168 9.26 9.89 9.76
N TYR A 169 8.15 10.56 10.06
CA TYR A 169 7.84 11.86 9.50
C TYR A 169 8.92 12.90 9.87
N GLU A 170 9.27 12.98 11.15
CA GLU A 170 10.32 13.88 11.63
C GLU A 170 11.66 13.57 10.94
N ARG A 171 12.01 12.30 10.80
CA ARG A 171 13.24 11.86 10.15
C ARG A 171 13.27 12.23 8.67
N PHE A 172 12.22 11.93 7.94
CA PHE A 172 12.15 12.16 6.48
C PHE A 172 12.07 13.65 6.12
N MET A 173 11.51 14.47 7.01
CA MET A 173 11.57 15.92 6.88
C MET A 173 13.01 16.43 7.07
N GLN A 174 13.74 15.90 8.04
CA GLN A 174 15.10 16.36 8.38
C GLN A 174 16.15 15.93 7.34
N ASP A 175 16.02 14.73 6.78
CA ASP A 175 17.00 14.17 5.83
C ASP A 175 16.69 14.46 4.36
N GLY A 176 15.63 15.24 4.07
CA GLY A 176 15.22 15.62 2.73
C GLY A 176 14.63 14.46 1.92
N THR A 177 14.17 13.40 2.57
CA THR A 177 13.59 12.24 1.85
C THR A 177 12.32 12.61 1.11
N PHE A 178 11.45 13.43 1.68
CA PHE A 178 10.23 13.86 1.01
C PHE A 178 10.52 14.73 -0.22
N ASP A 179 11.49 15.63 -0.15
CA ASP A 179 11.88 16.47 -1.28
C ASP A 179 12.39 15.62 -2.44
N ARG A 180 13.22 14.59 -2.15
CA ARG A 180 13.69 13.63 -3.18
C ARG A 180 12.55 12.83 -3.82
N CYS A 181 11.59 12.39 -3.02
CA CYS A 181 10.42 11.67 -3.53
C CYS A 181 9.56 12.57 -4.44
N GLU A 182 9.36 13.83 -4.08
CA GLU A 182 8.62 14.79 -4.88
C GLU A 182 9.34 15.06 -6.23
N GLU A 183 10.65 15.25 -6.19
CA GLU A 183 11.46 15.44 -7.41
C GLU A 183 11.36 14.23 -8.36
N GLU A 184 11.46 13.00 -7.83
CA GLU A 184 11.32 11.78 -8.63
C GLU A 184 9.92 11.67 -9.23
N TYR A 185 8.88 11.97 -8.46
CA TYR A 185 7.51 11.99 -8.94
C TYR A 185 7.33 13.01 -10.07
N MET A 186 7.85 14.21 -9.91
CA MET A 186 7.79 15.25 -10.96
C MET A 186 8.54 14.86 -12.22
N LYS A 187 9.66 14.16 -12.10
CA LYS A 187 10.38 13.58 -13.26
C LYS A 187 9.52 12.54 -13.98
N LEU A 188 8.91 11.62 -13.25
CA LEU A 188 8.03 10.60 -13.81
C LEU A 188 6.84 11.23 -14.56
N GLN A 189 6.21 12.26 -13.99
CA GLN A 189 5.09 12.96 -14.62
C GLN A 189 5.50 13.67 -15.92
N ARG A 190 6.69 14.27 -15.97
CA ARG A 190 7.24 14.89 -17.21
C ARG A 190 7.43 13.85 -18.30
N THR A 191 8.14 12.76 -18.01
CA THR A 191 8.40 11.68 -18.96
C THR A 191 7.10 11.13 -19.57
N ARG A 192 6.07 10.95 -18.76
CA ARG A 192 4.76 10.49 -19.25
C ARG A 192 4.06 11.48 -20.16
N ARG A 193 4.10 12.76 -19.81
CA ARG A 193 3.52 13.80 -20.64
C ARG A 193 4.21 13.83 -22.01
N GLU A 194 5.52 13.71 -22.04
CA GLU A 194 6.31 13.64 -23.27
C GLU A 194 5.95 12.41 -24.11
N GLN A 195 5.85 11.23 -23.49
CA GLN A 195 5.43 9.99 -24.17
C GLN A 195 4.01 10.10 -24.75
N MET A 196 3.08 10.67 -23.98
CA MET A 196 1.72 10.88 -24.44
C MET A 196 1.65 11.85 -25.61
N MET A 197 2.43 12.93 -25.59
CA MET A 197 2.48 13.90 -26.71
C MET A 197 3.12 13.26 -27.96
N ALA A 198 4.17 12.44 -27.80
CA ALA A 198 4.78 11.73 -28.91
C ALA A 198 3.82 10.73 -29.57
N SER A 199 3.01 10.02 -28.78
CA SER A 199 2.02 9.07 -29.30
C SER A 199 0.82 9.73 -30.01
N MET A 200 0.58 11.03 -29.80
CA MET A 200 -0.48 11.79 -30.49
C MET A 200 -0.02 12.39 -31.82
N GLN A 201 1.27 12.38 -32.10
CA GLN A 201 1.88 12.96 -33.34
C GLN A 201 2.23 11.90 -34.38
N GLY A 202 2.11 10.62 -34.08
CA GLY A 202 2.34 9.50 -35.00
C GLY A 202 1.04 8.80 -35.35
#